data_b146a0b221bd2139d02f28fba7ae9f2f
#
_entry.id   b146a0b221bd2139d02f28fba7ae9f2f
#
_cell.length_a   1.000
_cell.length_b   1.000
_cell.length_c   1.000
_cell.angle_alpha   90.00
_cell.angle_beta   90.00
_cell.angle_gamma   90.00
#
_symmetry.space_group_name_H-M   'P 1'
#
loop_
_entity.id
_entity.type
_entity.pdbx_description
1 polymer ?
#
loop_
_entity_poly.entity_id
_entity_poly.type
_entity_poly.pdbx_seq_one_letter_code
_entity_poly.pdbx_strand_id
1 'polypeptide(L)'
;MSVTVRPFGLDPQGRQADLITISNARGESVSLTSFGAHIVSIKVLDKDGKPGEVCLGQDSAQGYARRDIGYMGGTIGRYANRIGGAAFDMDGKRVQITANEGRNTLHGGKDGFDQKLWAYETGEQSVTMRYTSPHMEEGFPGELKTRVIFSFDDQANLKIEYSAVCDRDTQVNLTNHAYFNLGYGKDILSHTLQIMGNQFLEADSELIPTGKILPVEGTPFDAVRPVMVGEAWKKPSHPMFEGAKGFDVAYVLSEGTGLRAAAILRAPDSGRKMSVLTDLPGIQCYSGQGLNCSGHDGQRYAAYAGMALETQQHPDTPNHPGFGSARLKAGDEYKTTTVYAFSVK
;
A
#
# COMPACT_ATOMS: atom_id res chain seq x y z
N MET A 1 24.20 4.04 -11.89
CA MET A 1 23.12 3.17 -11.39
C MET A 1 23.74 2.01 -10.65
N SER A 2 23.20 1.64 -9.49
CA SER A 2 23.77 0.52 -8.72
C SER A 2 22.69 -0.12 -7.85
N VAL A 3 22.82 -1.42 -7.62
CA VAL A 3 22.09 -2.14 -6.58
C VAL A 3 23.08 -2.58 -5.53
N THR A 4 22.83 -2.25 -4.29
CA THR A 4 23.68 -2.65 -3.15
C THR A 4 22.86 -3.45 -2.15
N VAL A 5 23.52 -4.39 -1.47
CA VAL A 5 22.89 -5.25 -0.46
C VAL A 5 23.72 -5.19 0.81
N ARG A 6 23.03 -5.09 1.96
CA ARG A 6 23.66 -5.19 3.28
C ARG A 6 22.71 -5.85 4.28
N PRO A 7 23.24 -6.44 5.36
CA PRO A 7 22.39 -6.93 6.45
C PRO A 7 21.45 -5.86 7.00
N PHE A 8 20.21 -6.27 7.33
CA PHE A 8 19.18 -5.42 7.92
C PHE A 8 18.65 -5.93 9.25
N GLY A 9 19.35 -6.88 9.84
CA GLY A 9 19.00 -7.52 11.10
C GLY A 9 18.27 -8.85 10.91
N LEU A 10 17.86 -9.43 12.03
CA LEU A 10 17.17 -10.72 12.04
C LEU A 10 15.66 -10.52 12.03
N ASP A 11 14.93 -11.41 11.39
CA ASP A 11 13.48 -11.50 11.53
C ASP A 11 13.08 -12.13 12.88
N PRO A 12 11.79 -12.20 13.24
CA PRO A 12 11.35 -12.81 14.49
C PRO A 12 11.71 -14.30 14.65
N GLN A 13 12.05 -14.98 13.55
CA GLN A 13 12.48 -16.36 13.55
C GLN A 13 14.01 -16.53 13.59
N GLY A 14 14.76 -15.42 13.76
CA GLY A 14 16.22 -15.42 13.80
C GLY A 14 16.90 -15.57 12.45
N ARG A 15 16.19 -15.42 11.34
CA ARG A 15 16.75 -15.49 9.99
C ARG A 15 17.22 -14.10 9.55
N GLN A 16 18.35 -14.06 8.84
CA GLN A 16 18.90 -12.81 8.31
C GLN A 16 17.96 -12.19 7.28
N ALA A 17 17.57 -10.94 7.50
CA ALA A 17 16.96 -10.08 6.50
C ALA A 17 18.00 -9.12 5.93
N ASP A 18 17.84 -8.78 4.65
CA ASP A 18 18.74 -7.88 3.94
C ASP A 18 18.04 -6.58 3.57
N LEU A 19 18.81 -5.50 3.49
CA LEU A 19 18.42 -4.23 2.89
C LEU A 19 19.04 -4.15 1.50
N ILE A 20 18.18 -3.95 0.50
CA ILE A 20 18.55 -3.84 -0.90
C ILE A 20 18.24 -2.41 -1.36
N THR A 21 19.24 -1.69 -1.84
CA THR A 21 19.07 -0.30 -2.30
C THR A 21 19.34 -0.21 -3.80
N ILE A 22 18.36 0.31 -4.54
CA ILE A 22 18.46 0.66 -5.95
C ILE A 22 18.74 2.16 -6.01
N SER A 23 19.83 2.55 -6.67
CA SER A 23 20.19 3.97 -6.86
C SER A 23 20.24 4.30 -8.35
N ASN A 24 19.64 5.43 -8.72
CA ASN A 24 19.67 5.94 -10.09
C ASN A 24 20.88 6.87 -10.34
N ALA A 25 21.04 7.33 -11.60
CA ALA A 25 22.16 8.19 -11.99
C ALA A 25 22.09 9.60 -11.38
N ARG A 26 20.94 10.01 -10.83
CA ARG A 26 20.72 11.33 -10.22
C ARG A 26 21.01 11.36 -8.72
N GLY A 27 21.43 10.21 -8.13
CA GLY A 27 21.64 10.09 -6.69
C GLY A 27 20.37 9.89 -5.87
N GLU A 28 19.26 9.60 -6.52
CA GLU A 28 18.01 9.20 -5.89
C GLU A 28 18.01 7.70 -5.66
N SER A 29 17.24 7.21 -4.67
CA SER A 29 17.28 5.79 -4.31
C SER A 29 16.00 5.28 -3.69
N VAL A 30 15.79 3.97 -3.83
CA VAL A 30 14.77 3.20 -3.13
C VAL A 30 15.45 2.06 -2.39
N SER A 31 15.15 1.92 -1.10
CA SER A 31 15.63 0.81 -0.28
C SER A 31 14.48 -0.10 0.09
N LEU A 32 14.71 -1.40 -0.03
CA LEU A 32 13.75 -2.47 0.23
C LEU A 32 14.35 -3.45 1.22
N THR A 33 13.53 -4.16 1.99
CA THR A 33 14.03 -5.29 2.78
C THR A 33 13.41 -6.61 2.34
N SER A 34 14.19 -7.68 2.45
CA SER A 34 13.71 -9.04 2.19
C SER A 34 12.69 -9.53 3.23
N PHE A 35 12.58 -8.89 4.40
CA PHE A 35 11.50 -9.14 5.34
C PHE A 35 10.27 -8.34 4.92
N GLY A 36 9.15 -9.04 4.62
CA GLY A 36 7.88 -8.44 4.22
C GLY A 36 7.89 -7.74 2.87
N ALA A 37 9.00 -7.80 2.12
CA ALA A 37 9.21 -7.00 0.92
C ALA A 37 8.80 -5.52 1.15
N HIS A 38 9.19 -4.96 2.33
CA HIS A 38 8.87 -3.58 2.69
C HIS A 38 9.70 -2.59 1.87
N ILE A 39 9.07 -1.50 1.48
CA ILE A 39 9.77 -0.27 1.12
C ILE A 39 10.25 0.37 2.43
N VAL A 40 11.57 0.54 2.55
CA VAL A 40 12.21 1.07 3.75
C VAL A 40 12.49 2.56 3.63
N SER A 41 12.91 3.01 2.46
CA SER A 41 13.32 4.40 2.22
C SER A 41 13.12 4.74 0.75
N ILE A 42 12.68 5.96 0.47
CA ILE A 42 12.64 6.53 -0.88
C ILE A 42 13.23 7.92 -0.79
N LYS A 43 14.39 8.14 -1.41
CA LYS A 43 15.07 9.44 -1.45
C LYS A 43 14.99 10.01 -2.86
N VAL A 44 14.32 11.16 -2.99
CA VAL A 44 14.15 11.88 -4.25
C VAL A 44 14.51 13.36 -4.10
N LEU A 45 14.88 13.99 -5.21
CA LEU A 45 15.27 15.40 -5.22
C LEU A 45 14.10 16.32 -4.86
N ASP A 46 14.42 17.44 -4.20
CA ASP A 46 13.50 18.55 -3.98
C ASP A 46 13.73 19.67 -5.03
N LYS A 47 13.00 20.79 -4.88
CA LYS A 47 13.10 21.98 -5.76
C LYS A 47 14.51 22.60 -5.83
N ASP A 48 15.34 22.34 -4.83
CA ASP A 48 16.72 22.85 -4.75
C ASP A 48 17.75 21.80 -5.23
N GLY A 49 17.26 20.66 -5.77
CA GLY A 49 18.09 19.55 -6.25
C GLY A 49 18.73 18.72 -5.13
N LYS A 50 18.22 18.79 -3.91
CA LYS A 50 18.72 18.01 -2.77
C LYS A 50 17.88 16.75 -2.58
N PRO A 51 18.53 15.57 -2.46
CA PRO A 51 17.80 14.35 -2.13
C PRO A 51 17.29 14.41 -0.69
N GLY A 52 16.06 13.92 -0.47
CA GLY A 52 15.44 13.82 0.85
C GLY A 52 14.51 12.65 0.93
N GLU A 53 14.33 12.14 2.15
CA GLU A 53 13.44 11.04 2.46
C GLU A 53 11.97 11.46 2.25
N VAL A 54 11.20 10.61 1.58
CA VAL A 54 9.78 10.85 1.31
C VAL A 54 8.88 9.68 1.74
N CYS A 55 9.47 8.66 2.40
CA CYS A 55 8.77 7.49 2.87
C CYS A 55 9.06 7.27 4.35
N LEU A 56 8.03 6.99 5.16
CA LEU A 56 8.23 6.57 6.54
C LEU A 56 8.77 5.14 6.56
N GLY A 57 9.68 4.84 7.48
CA GLY A 57 10.31 3.52 7.56
C GLY A 57 10.90 3.18 8.92
N GLN A 58 11.49 1.98 9.02
CA GLN A 58 12.13 1.43 10.20
C GLN A 58 13.61 1.10 9.91
N ASP A 59 14.44 1.04 10.95
CA ASP A 59 15.89 0.84 10.80
C ASP A 59 16.34 -0.63 10.85
N SER A 60 15.41 -1.56 11.03
CA SER A 60 15.71 -3.01 11.10
C SER A 60 14.50 -3.88 10.78
N ALA A 61 14.74 -5.15 10.47
CA ALA A 61 13.69 -6.15 10.31
C ALA A 61 12.82 -6.30 11.57
N GLN A 62 13.41 -6.22 12.77
CA GLN A 62 12.65 -6.23 14.03
C GLN A 62 11.72 -5.03 14.16
N GLY A 63 12.12 -3.86 13.64
CA GLY A 63 11.25 -2.68 13.58
C GLY A 63 10.00 -2.96 12.77
N TYR A 64 10.13 -3.64 11.63
CA TYR A 64 9.01 -4.02 10.75
C TYR A 64 8.16 -5.17 11.28
N ALA A 65 8.70 -6.02 12.15
CA ALA A 65 7.92 -7.10 12.78
C ALA A 65 6.91 -6.58 13.83
N ARG A 66 7.00 -5.32 14.23
CA ARG A 66 6.08 -4.68 15.17
C ARG A 66 4.71 -4.47 14.55
N ARG A 67 3.65 -4.62 15.37
CA ARG A 67 2.26 -4.45 14.91
C ARG A 67 1.75 -3.01 15.03
N ASP A 68 2.40 -2.18 15.82
CA ASP A 68 2.03 -0.78 16.05
C ASP A 68 2.53 0.20 14.96
N ILE A 69 3.20 -0.30 13.93
CA ILE A 69 3.71 0.50 12.82
C ILE A 69 2.71 0.68 11.67
N GLY A 70 1.51 0.08 11.74
CA GLY A 70 0.46 0.25 10.72
C GLY A 70 0.86 -0.31 9.35
N TYR A 71 1.46 -1.51 9.30
CA TYR A 71 1.89 -2.18 8.04
C TYR A 71 2.89 -1.38 7.17
N MET A 72 3.57 -0.42 7.77
CA MET A 72 4.43 0.56 7.10
C MET A 72 5.34 -0.04 6.03
N GLY A 73 5.18 0.40 4.78
CA GLY A 73 5.99 -0.03 3.63
C GLY A 73 5.75 -1.45 3.15
N GLY A 74 4.95 -2.26 3.84
CA GLY A 74 4.80 -3.69 3.59
C GLY A 74 4.18 -4.03 2.24
N THR A 75 4.64 -5.12 1.64
CA THR A 75 3.89 -5.79 0.57
C THR A 75 2.75 -6.56 1.21
N ILE A 76 1.53 -6.15 0.90
CA ILE A 76 0.31 -6.67 1.51
C ILE A 76 -0.28 -7.80 0.67
N GLY A 77 -0.62 -8.87 1.33
CA GLY A 77 -1.22 -10.09 0.78
C GLY A 77 -1.48 -11.13 1.87
N ARG A 78 -2.23 -12.18 1.58
CA ARG A 78 -2.74 -12.61 0.27
C ARG A 78 -3.85 -11.68 -0.25
N TYR A 79 -4.56 -10.98 0.67
CA TYR A 79 -5.65 -10.07 0.34
C TYR A 79 -5.47 -8.74 1.08
N ALA A 80 -5.27 -7.67 0.33
CA ALA A 80 -5.14 -6.32 0.84
C ALA A 80 -6.49 -5.78 1.32
N ASN A 81 -6.46 -4.97 2.39
CA ASN A 81 -7.63 -4.42 3.05
C ASN A 81 -8.51 -5.51 3.71
N ARG A 82 -9.79 -5.22 3.96
CA ARG A 82 -10.67 -6.06 4.80
C ARG A 82 -11.46 -7.09 4.02
N ILE A 83 -11.73 -8.23 4.70
CA ILE A 83 -12.78 -9.19 4.34
C ILE A 83 -13.68 -9.34 5.56
N GLY A 84 -14.95 -8.97 5.40
CA GLY A 84 -15.96 -8.98 6.46
C GLY A 84 -16.23 -10.38 6.99
N GLY A 85 -16.36 -10.51 8.34
CA GLY A 85 -16.58 -11.77 9.02
C GLY A 85 -15.47 -12.81 8.84
N ALA A 86 -14.29 -12.38 8.35
CA ALA A 86 -13.15 -13.24 8.04
C ALA A 86 -13.53 -14.47 7.20
N ALA A 87 -14.44 -14.32 6.24
CA ALA A 87 -14.91 -15.42 5.43
C ALA A 87 -15.53 -14.94 4.10
N PHE A 88 -15.55 -15.81 3.12
CA PHE A 88 -16.22 -15.60 1.83
C PHE A 88 -16.75 -16.92 1.27
N ASP A 89 -17.70 -16.81 0.34
CA ASP A 89 -18.22 -18.00 -0.36
C ASP A 89 -17.49 -18.21 -1.69
N MET A 90 -17.07 -19.45 -1.94
CA MET A 90 -16.44 -19.85 -3.19
C MET A 90 -16.94 -21.23 -3.61
N ASP A 91 -17.53 -21.33 -4.80
CA ASP A 91 -18.12 -22.57 -5.35
C ASP A 91 -19.13 -23.24 -4.39
N GLY A 92 -19.97 -22.43 -3.74
CA GLY A 92 -21.00 -22.92 -2.81
C GLY A 92 -20.44 -23.40 -1.46
N LYS A 93 -19.16 -23.17 -1.18
CA LYS A 93 -18.53 -23.51 0.09
C LYS A 93 -18.07 -22.24 0.81
N ARG A 94 -18.37 -22.18 2.11
CA ARG A 94 -17.85 -21.12 2.97
C ARG A 94 -16.36 -21.36 3.25
N VAL A 95 -15.53 -20.43 2.87
CA VAL A 95 -14.09 -20.41 3.17
C VAL A 95 -13.89 -19.51 4.38
N GLN A 96 -13.38 -20.07 5.48
CA GLN A 96 -13.02 -19.32 6.69
C GLN A 96 -11.54 -19.00 6.64
N ILE A 97 -11.21 -17.72 6.87
CA ILE A 97 -9.84 -17.20 6.93
C ILE A 97 -9.55 -16.65 8.33
N THR A 98 -8.29 -16.31 8.59
CA THR A 98 -7.88 -15.84 9.92
C THR A 98 -8.44 -14.44 10.20
N ALA A 99 -9.19 -14.28 11.29
CA ALA A 99 -9.56 -12.98 11.82
C ALA A 99 -8.39 -12.39 12.62
N ASN A 100 -8.00 -11.14 12.31
CA ASN A 100 -6.94 -10.41 13.01
C ASN A 100 -7.35 -8.98 13.40
N GLU A 101 -8.55 -8.56 13.01
CA GLU A 101 -9.15 -7.29 13.39
C GLU A 101 -10.59 -7.52 13.85
N GLY A 102 -10.79 -7.75 15.16
CA GLY A 102 -12.08 -8.17 15.68
C GLY A 102 -12.55 -9.48 15.03
N ARG A 103 -13.72 -9.45 14.38
CA ARG A 103 -14.26 -10.60 13.61
C ARG A 103 -13.81 -10.62 12.14
N ASN A 104 -13.11 -9.59 11.68
CA ASN A 104 -12.75 -9.40 10.28
C ASN A 104 -11.29 -9.79 10.02
N THR A 105 -10.98 -10.04 8.75
CA THR A 105 -9.59 -10.14 8.29
C THR A 105 -9.15 -8.79 7.75
N LEU A 106 -7.95 -8.35 8.14
CA LEU A 106 -7.27 -7.18 7.57
C LEU A 106 -5.91 -7.61 7.02
N HIS A 107 -5.60 -7.16 5.81
CA HIS A 107 -4.28 -7.28 5.17
C HIS A 107 -3.71 -8.71 5.15
N GLY A 108 -4.56 -9.71 4.91
CA GLY A 108 -4.15 -11.09 4.72
C GLY A 108 -4.03 -11.92 5.99
N GLY A 109 -4.37 -11.37 7.17
CA GLY A 109 -4.42 -12.12 8.41
C GLY A 109 -3.35 -11.74 9.43
N LYS A 110 -3.11 -12.62 10.41
CA LYS A 110 -2.16 -12.34 11.51
C LYS A 110 -0.73 -12.27 11.04
N ASP A 111 -0.34 -13.16 10.16
CA ASP A 111 1.00 -13.27 9.59
C ASP A 111 0.92 -13.18 8.07
N GLY A 112 0.47 -11.99 7.59
CA GLY A 112 0.37 -11.67 6.18
C GLY A 112 1.74 -11.60 5.47
N PHE A 113 1.74 -11.21 4.23
CA PHE A 113 2.94 -11.15 3.38
C PHE A 113 3.99 -10.17 3.91
N ASP A 114 3.58 -9.14 4.61
CA ASP A 114 4.41 -8.17 5.34
C ASP A 114 5.25 -8.79 6.47
N GLN A 115 4.91 -9.99 6.93
CA GLN A 115 5.59 -10.70 8.04
C GLN A 115 6.41 -11.90 7.56
N LYS A 116 6.62 -12.03 6.26
CA LYS A 116 7.35 -13.18 5.68
C LYS A 116 8.76 -12.77 5.25
N LEU A 117 9.68 -13.71 5.30
CA LEU A 117 10.98 -13.55 4.67
C LEU A 117 10.87 -13.97 3.21
N TRP A 118 11.15 -13.04 2.29
CA TRP A 118 11.09 -13.25 0.85
C TRP A 118 12.48 -13.59 0.30
N ALA A 119 12.54 -14.55 -0.61
CA ALA A 119 13.72 -14.73 -1.45
C ALA A 119 13.79 -13.58 -2.47
N TYR A 120 14.99 -13.17 -2.85
CA TYR A 120 15.16 -12.09 -3.83
C TYR A 120 16.31 -12.34 -4.82
N GLU A 121 16.22 -11.67 -5.95
CA GLU A 121 17.26 -11.58 -6.98
C GLU A 121 17.41 -10.11 -7.37
N THR A 122 18.63 -9.64 -7.52
CA THR A 122 18.94 -8.27 -7.96
C THR A 122 19.17 -8.23 -9.47
N GLY A 123 18.53 -7.27 -10.13
CA GLY A 123 18.82 -6.88 -11.51
C GLY A 123 19.66 -5.61 -11.56
N GLU A 124 19.82 -5.01 -12.74
CA GLU A 124 20.59 -3.77 -12.93
C GLU A 124 19.97 -2.56 -12.22
N GLN A 125 18.64 -2.43 -12.30
CA GLN A 125 17.82 -1.37 -11.67
C GLN A 125 16.57 -1.92 -11.02
N SER A 126 16.60 -3.16 -10.59
CA SER A 126 15.42 -3.84 -10.07
C SER A 126 15.78 -4.88 -9.02
N VAL A 127 14.79 -5.20 -8.21
CA VAL A 127 14.81 -6.32 -7.28
C VAL A 127 13.55 -7.14 -7.53
N THR A 128 13.73 -8.43 -7.78
CA THR A 128 12.63 -9.40 -7.88
C THR A 128 12.52 -10.13 -6.54
N MET A 129 11.41 -9.99 -5.86
CA MET A 129 11.11 -10.70 -4.62
C MET A 129 10.10 -11.82 -4.87
N ARG A 130 10.30 -12.98 -4.21
CA ARG A 130 9.45 -14.17 -4.35
C ARG A 130 9.06 -14.72 -3.00
N TYR A 131 7.79 -15.04 -2.87
CA TYR A 131 7.26 -15.76 -1.73
C TYR A 131 6.26 -16.82 -2.19
N THR A 132 6.38 -18.02 -1.64
CA THR A 132 5.39 -19.09 -1.84
C THR A 132 4.54 -19.21 -0.57
N SER A 133 3.29 -18.78 -0.67
CA SER A 133 2.31 -18.89 0.42
C SER A 133 1.69 -20.29 0.35
N PRO A 134 1.88 -21.16 1.37
CA PRO A 134 1.39 -22.52 1.34
C PRO A 134 -0.13 -22.61 1.36
N HIS A 135 -0.67 -23.76 0.93
CA HIS A 135 -2.11 -24.04 1.02
C HIS A 135 -2.61 -23.83 2.45
N MET A 136 -3.72 -23.10 2.60
CA MET A 136 -4.36 -22.73 3.88
C MET A 136 -3.54 -21.81 4.78
N GLU A 137 -2.50 -21.14 4.26
CA GLU A 137 -1.90 -20.04 5.01
C GLU A 137 -2.95 -18.96 5.26
N GLU A 138 -3.10 -18.55 6.53
CA GLU A 138 -4.17 -17.66 7.00
C GLU A 138 -5.58 -18.09 6.59
N GLY A 139 -5.78 -19.36 6.22
CA GLY A 139 -7.05 -19.95 5.78
C GLY A 139 -7.33 -19.83 4.27
N PHE A 140 -6.49 -19.16 3.50
CA PHE A 140 -6.68 -19.04 2.06
C PHE A 140 -6.35 -20.34 1.32
N PRO A 141 -7.22 -20.83 0.42
CA PRO A 141 -6.97 -22.07 -0.32
C PRO A 141 -5.88 -21.90 -1.39
N GLY A 142 -5.19 -23.00 -1.68
CA GLY A 142 -4.15 -23.12 -2.70
C GLY A 142 -2.76 -22.67 -2.27
N GLU A 143 -1.74 -23.27 -2.90
CA GLU A 143 -0.37 -22.78 -2.85
C GLU A 143 -0.23 -21.63 -3.84
N LEU A 144 0.06 -20.41 -3.33
CA LEU A 144 0.22 -19.21 -4.15
C LEU A 144 1.69 -18.86 -4.30
N LYS A 145 2.20 -18.95 -5.52
CA LYS A 145 3.55 -18.49 -5.88
C LYS A 145 3.49 -17.03 -6.30
N THR A 146 4.01 -16.16 -5.47
CA THR A 146 3.98 -14.71 -5.67
C THR A 146 5.35 -14.17 -6.06
N ARG A 147 5.36 -13.25 -7.02
CA ARG A 147 6.53 -12.49 -7.44
C ARG A 147 6.20 -11.01 -7.47
N VAL A 148 7.07 -10.19 -6.88
CA VAL A 148 6.98 -8.72 -6.91
C VAL A 148 8.29 -8.18 -7.46
N ILE A 149 8.22 -7.35 -8.49
CA ILE A 149 9.40 -6.69 -9.08
C ILE A 149 9.32 -5.21 -8.73
N PHE A 150 10.30 -4.73 -8.01
CA PHE A 150 10.52 -3.31 -7.76
C PHE A 150 11.60 -2.82 -8.71
N SER A 151 11.31 -1.79 -9.50
CA SER A 151 12.28 -1.13 -10.37
C SER A 151 12.26 0.38 -10.15
N PHE A 152 13.43 1.00 -10.20
CA PHE A 152 13.57 2.44 -10.00
C PHE A 152 14.44 3.05 -11.10
N ASP A 153 13.88 3.95 -11.89
CA ASP A 153 14.53 4.50 -13.07
C ASP A 153 15.14 5.89 -12.86
N ASP A 154 15.80 6.42 -13.90
CA ASP A 154 16.43 7.74 -13.88
C ASP A 154 15.44 8.91 -13.91
N GLN A 155 14.17 8.66 -14.16
CA GLN A 155 13.08 9.63 -14.04
C GLN A 155 12.44 9.62 -12.65
N ALA A 156 13.03 8.88 -11.68
CA ALA A 156 12.50 8.67 -10.34
C ALA A 156 11.10 8.01 -10.34
N ASN A 157 10.86 7.07 -11.23
CA ASN A 157 9.68 6.22 -11.19
C ASN A 157 10.00 4.94 -10.42
N LEU A 158 9.33 4.73 -9.28
CA LEU A 158 9.28 3.44 -8.61
C LEU A 158 8.10 2.65 -9.19
N LYS A 159 8.40 1.64 -9.98
CA LYS A 159 7.40 0.72 -10.53
C LYS A 159 7.40 -0.57 -9.73
N ILE A 160 6.22 -1.03 -9.34
CA ILE A 160 5.98 -2.28 -8.62
C ILE A 160 5.08 -3.15 -9.48
N GLU A 161 5.61 -4.28 -9.95
CA GLU A 161 4.87 -5.25 -10.74
C GLU A 161 4.60 -6.50 -9.90
N TYR A 162 3.34 -6.79 -9.69
CA TYR A 162 2.90 -7.96 -8.95
C TYR A 162 2.47 -9.05 -9.92
N SER A 163 2.87 -10.30 -9.64
CA SER A 163 2.32 -11.47 -10.31
C SER A 163 2.19 -12.63 -9.35
N ALA A 164 1.16 -13.46 -9.57
CA ALA A 164 0.96 -14.67 -8.77
C ALA A 164 0.24 -15.75 -9.56
N VAL A 165 0.54 -17.02 -9.25
CA VAL A 165 -0.16 -18.21 -9.77
C VAL A 165 -0.50 -19.11 -8.59
N CYS A 166 -1.71 -19.66 -8.58
CA CYS A 166 -2.16 -20.58 -7.54
C CYS A 166 -2.52 -21.95 -8.14
N ASP A 167 -2.28 -23.01 -7.40
CA ASP A 167 -2.66 -24.39 -7.79
C ASP A 167 -4.16 -24.68 -7.61
N ARG A 168 -4.89 -23.78 -6.95
CA ARG A 168 -6.34 -23.84 -6.71
C ARG A 168 -6.95 -22.46 -6.82
N ASP A 169 -8.26 -22.42 -7.03
CA ASP A 169 -9.03 -21.19 -6.94
C ASP A 169 -8.84 -20.53 -5.56
N THR A 170 -8.61 -19.24 -5.56
CA THR A 170 -8.37 -18.47 -4.34
C THR A 170 -8.75 -16.98 -4.55
N GLN A 171 -8.63 -16.16 -3.50
CA GLN A 171 -8.76 -14.72 -3.59
C GLN A 171 -7.37 -14.07 -3.49
N VAL A 172 -7.08 -13.13 -4.40
CA VAL A 172 -5.80 -12.40 -4.42
C VAL A 172 -6.04 -10.91 -4.64
N ASN A 173 -5.46 -10.11 -3.77
CA ASN A 173 -5.43 -8.65 -3.88
C ASN A 173 -4.12 -8.18 -3.26
N LEU A 174 -3.17 -7.72 -4.08
CA LEU A 174 -1.84 -7.32 -3.61
C LEU A 174 -1.68 -5.80 -3.71
N THR A 175 -1.04 -5.21 -2.70
CA THR A 175 -0.70 -3.78 -2.69
C THR A 175 0.60 -3.53 -1.91
N ASN A 176 1.03 -2.27 -1.84
CA ASN A 176 2.08 -1.81 -0.94
C ASN A 176 1.54 -0.71 -0.02
N HIS A 177 1.89 -0.78 1.26
CA HIS A 177 1.40 0.12 2.30
C HIS A 177 2.46 1.17 2.70
N ALA A 178 3.14 1.77 1.72
CA ALA A 178 4.07 2.86 1.99
C ALA A 178 3.33 4.12 2.47
N TYR A 179 3.88 4.78 3.49
CA TYR A 179 3.41 6.07 3.96
C TYR A 179 4.30 7.17 3.40
N PHE A 180 3.73 8.09 2.64
CA PHE A 180 4.45 9.16 1.98
C PHE A 180 4.31 10.49 2.73
N ASN A 181 5.44 11.16 2.92
CA ASN A 181 5.51 12.56 3.31
C ASN A 181 6.54 13.25 2.41
N LEU A 182 6.08 14.01 1.46
CA LEU A 182 6.92 14.65 0.44
C LEU A 182 7.55 15.96 0.92
N GLY A 183 7.10 16.49 2.08
CA GLY A 183 7.50 17.78 2.63
C GLY A 183 8.68 17.66 3.59
N TYR A 184 8.98 18.79 4.23
CA TYR A 184 9.98 18.90 5.31
C TYR A 184 9.32 18.83 6.70
N GLY A 185 7.98 18.95 6.75
CA GLY A 185 7.21 18.92 7.98
C GLY A 185 7.06 17.52 8.58
N LYS A 186 6.59 17.49 9.83
CA LYS A 186 6.35 16.24 10.56
C LYS A 186 5.02 15.59 10.20
N ASP A 187 4.15 16.29 9.48
CA ASP A 187 2.83 15.81 9.05
C ASP A 187 2.55 16.20 7.59
N ILE A 188 1.46 15.64 7.07
CA ILE A 188 1.04 15.82 5.68
C ILE A 188 -0.13 16.81 5.52
N LEU A 189 -0.51 17.55 6.56
CA LEU A 189 -1.71 18.39 6.55
C LEU A 189 -1.60 19.56 5.54
N SER A 190 -0.39 20.02 5.25
CA SER A 190 -0.10 21.03 4.23
C SER A 190 0.01 20.47 2.80
N HIS A 191 0.06 19.15 2.64
CA HIS A 191 0.11 18.53 1.31
C HIS A 191 -1.19 18.74 0.57
N THR A 192 -1.14 18.77 -0.77
CA THR A 192 -2.33 18.72 -1.61
C THR A 192 -2.52 17.33 -2.18
N LEU A 193 -3.74 16.82 -2.07
CA LEU A 193 -4.18 15.54 -2.61
C LEU A 193 -5.15 15.77 -3.78
N GLN A 194 -5.00 14.99 -4.83
CA GLN A 194 -5.98 14.84 -5.91
C GLN A 194 -6.19 13.36 -6.21
N ILE A 195 -7.44 12.94 -6.33
CA ILE A 195 -7.82 11.55 -6.67
C ILE A 195 -8.53 11.53 -8.02
N MET A 196 -8.17 10.59 -8.88
CA MET A 196 -8.75 10.40 -10.21
C MET A 196 -9.98 9.47 -10.15
N GLY A 197 -10.89 9.81 -9.24
CA GLY A 197 -12.15 9.12 -8.99
C GLY A 197 -13.12 10.07 -8.31
N ASN A 198 -14.40 10.00 -8.67
CA ASN A 198 -15.46 10.85 -8.13
C ASN A 198 -16.46 10.09 -7.25
N GLN A 199 -16.11 8.85 -6.91
CA GLN A 199 -16.92 7.97 -6.06
C GLN A 199 -16.04 7.26 -5.04
N PHE A 200 -16.65 6.83 -3.94
CA PHE A 200 -16.03 6.05 -2.89
C PHE A 200 -16.97 4.95 -2.38
N LEU A 201 -16.42 3.95 -1.74
CA LEU A 201 -17.18 2.89 -1.10
C LEU A 201 -17.65 3.35 0.28
N GLU A 202 -18.96 3.29 0.54
CA GLU A 202 -19.48 3.45 1.88
C GLU A 202 -19.04 2.25 2.74
N ALA A 203 -18.56 2.54 3.95
CA ALA A 203 -18.20 1.51 4.93
C ALA A 203 -18.92 1.76 6.26
N ASP A 204 -19.13 0.69 7.00
CA ASP A 204 -19.72 0.72 8.34
C ASP A 204 -18.67 1.12 9.41
N SER A 205 -19.07 1.06 10.68
CA SER A 205 -18.20 1.39 11.82
C SER A 205 -17.02 0.43 12.03
N GLU A 206 -17.05 -0.76 11.42
CA GLU A 206 -15.92 -1.72 11.36
C GLU A 206 -15.08 -1.54 10.11
N LEU A 207 -15.34 -0.48 9.33
CA LEU A 207 -14.69 -0.18 8.05
C LEU A 207 -14.91 -1.28 6.98
N ILE A 208 -16.00 -2.03 7.10
CA ILE A 208 -16.42 -3.02 6.11
C ILE A 208 -17.34 -2.33 5.10
N PRO A 209 -17.09 -2.48 3.78
CA PRO A 209 -17.99 -1.92 2.78
C PRO A 209 -19.44 -2.39 2.93
N THR A 210 -20.38 -1.45 2.81
CA THR A 210 -21.83 -1.77 2.86
C THR A 210 -22.36 -2.29 1.52
N GLY A 211 -21.55 -2.24 0.47
CA GLY A 211 -21.95 -2.54 -0.91
C GLY A 211 -22.37 -1.31 -1.70
N LYS A 212 -22.50 -0.13 -1.06
CA LYS A 212 -22.87 1.10 -1.74
C LYS A 212 -21.66 1.86 -2.24
N ILE A 213 -21.80 2.44 -3.42
CA ILE A 213 -20.85 3.38 -4.02
C ILE A 213 -21.49 4.76 -4.01
N LEU A 214 -20.84 5.72 -3.36
CA LEU A 214 -21.36 7.07 -3.15
C LEU A 214 -20.51 8.11 -3.89
N PRO A 215 -21.09 9.25 -4.32
CA PRO A 215 -20.32 10.35 -4.89
C PRO A 215 -19.51 11.06 -3.79
N VAL A 216 -18.33 11.56 -4.14
CA VAL A 216 -17.47 12.32 -3.22
C VAL A 216 -17.95 13.76 -3.05
N GLU A 217 -18.72 14.29 -3.98
CA GLU A 217 -19.19 15.68 -4.00
C GLU A 217 -19.90 16.07 -2.68
N GLY A 218 -19.50 17.19 -2.10
CA GLY A 218 -20.07 17.68 -0.85
C GLY A 218 -19.60 16.95 0.41
N THR A 219 -18.65 16.02 0.31
CA THR A 219 -18.09 15.27 1.44
C THR A 219 -16.64 15.68 1.73
N PRO A 220 -16.05 15.31 2.90
CA PRO A 220 -14.62 15.49 3.17
C PRO A 220 -13.73 14.76 2.16
N PHE A 221 -14.25 13.73 1.49
CA PHE A 221 -13.53 12.91 0.53
C PHE A 221 -13.44 13.52 -0.87
N ASP A 222 -14.07 14.68 -1.13
CA ASP A 222 -13.99 15.32 -2.44
C ASP A 222 -12.59 15.89 -2.70
N ALA A 223 -11.77 15.09 -3.34
CA ALA A 223 -10.41 15.40 -3.81
C ALA A 223 -10.30 15.28 -5.33
N VAL A 224 -11.39 15.40 -6.09
CA VAL A 224 -11.39 15.37 -7.57
C VAL A 224 -10.53 16.52 -8.13
N ARG A 225 -10.56 17.68 -7.46
CA ARG A 225 -9.63 18.78 -7.67
C ARG A 225 -8.59 18.78 -6.55
N PRO A 226 -7.37 19.30 -6.78
CA PRO A 226 -6.37 19.39 -5.72
C PRO A 226 -6.91 20.08 -4.48
N VAL A 227 -6.86 19.41 -3.33
CA VAL A 227 -7.31 19.92 -2.03
C VAL A 227 -6.19 19.75 -1.01
N MET A 228 -5.98 20.76 -0.16
CA MET A 228 -5.06 20.60 0.97
C MET A 228 -5.63 19.58 1.95
N VAL A 229 -4.83 18.61 2.37
CA VAL A 229 -5.29 17.52 3.25
C VAL A 229 -5.94 18.07 4.52
N GLY A 230 -5.33 19.07 5.17
CA GLY A 230 -5.88 19.72 6.35
C GLY A 230 -7.19 20.51 6.14
N GLU A 231 -7.57 20.82 4.90
CA GLU A 231 -8.82 21.50 4.61
C GLU A 231 -10.05 20.55 4.58
N ALA A 232 -9.81 19.22 4.52
CA ALA A 232 -10.90 18.24 4.53
C ALA A 232 -11.77 18.35 5.79
N TRP A 233 -11.18 18.72 6.95
CA TRP A 233 -11.90 18.94 8.21
C TRP A 233 -12.82 20.17 8.21
N LYS A 234 -12.69 21.05 7.23
CA LYS A 234 -13.57 22.25 7.07
C LYS A 234 -14.77 21.97 6.16
N LYS A 235 -14.81 20.81 5.54
CA LYS A 235 -15.93 20.37 4.70
C LYS A 235 -17.10 19.85 5.55
N PRO A 236 -18.30 19.69 4.95
CA PRO A 236 -19.43 19.08 5.66
C PRO A 236 -19.03 17.73 6.27
N SER A 237 -19.52 17.48 7.49
CA SER A 237 -19.24 16.27 8.24
C SER A 237 -19.70 15.01 7.50
N HIS A 238 -18.95 13.92 7.66
CA HIS A 238 -19.31 12.59 7.17
C HIS A 238 -18.95 11.53 8.22
N PRO A 239 -19.88 10.59 8.57
CA PRO A 239 -19.64 9.64 9.66
C PRO A 239 -18.35 8.81 9.53
N MET A 240 -18.01 8.36 8.32
CA MET A 240 -16.76 7.63 8.08
C MET A 240 -15.52 8.49 8.36
N PHE A 241 -15.53 9.77 7.95
CA PHE A 241 -14.40 10.68 8.16
C PHE A 241 -14.19 10.99 9.64
N GLU A 242 -15.30 11.23 10.37
CA GLU A 242 -15.26 11.48 11.81
C GLU A 242 -14.85 10.25 12.61
N GLY A 243 -15.43 9.09 12.28
CA GLY A 243 -15.07 7.82 12.92
C GLY A 243 -13.61 7.47 12.74
N ALA A 244 -13.08 7.63 11.53
CA ALA A 244 -11.67 7.42 11.22
C ALA A 244 -10.78 8.58 11.70
N LYS A 245 -11.31 9.76 12.00
CA LYS A 245 -10.56 10.99 12.30
C LYS A 245 -9.67 11.45 11.15
N GLY A 246 -10.11 11.24 9.90
CA GLY A 246 -9.36 11.57 8.69
C GLY A 246 -9.71 10.68 7.50
N PHE A 247 -8.86 10.67 6.51
CA PHE A 247 -9.05 9.75 5.38
C PHE A 247 -8.75 8.32 5.82
N ASP A 248 -9.71 7.44 5.63
CA ASP A 248 -9.58 5.98 5.59
C ASP A 248 -10.70 5.48 4.68
N VAL A 249 -10.47 5.61 3.39
CA VAL A 249 -11.54 5.49 2.38
C VAL A 249 -11.03 4.86 1.09
N ALA A 250 -11.80 3.93 0.55
CA ALA A 250 -11.55 3.32 -0.75
C ALA A 250 -12.27 4.11 -1.84
N TYR A 251 -11.51 4.74 -2.74
CA TYR A 251 -12.04 5.41 -3.92
C TYR A 251 -12.20 4.43 -5.08
N VAL A 252 -13.26 4.64 -5.84
CA VAL A 252 -13.46 4.01 -7.14
C VAL A 252 -12.78 4.90 -8.20
N LEU A 253 -11.77 4.35 -8.86
CA LEU A 253 -11.03 5.06 -9.89
C LEU A 253 -11.85 5.12 -11.19
N SER A 254 -11.59 6.15 -11.99
CA SER A 254 -12.20 6.29 -13.31
C SER A 254 -11.94 5.05 -14.17
N GLU A 255 -12.93 4.65 -14.96
CA GLU A 255 -12.82 3.51 -15.88
C GLU A 255 -11.66 3.67 -16.85
N GLY A 256 -11.09 2.56 -17.28
CA GLY A 256 -10.00 2.49 -18.23
C GLY A 256 -9.25 1.17 -18.14
N THR A 257 -8.54 0.83 -19.20
CA THR A 257 -7.66 -0.33 -19.28
C THR A 257 -6.19 0.10 -19.23
N GLY A 258 -5.35 -0.72 -18.58
CA GLY A 258 -3.93 -0.46 -18.41
C GLY A 258 -3.61 0.62 -17.38
N LEU A 259 -2.35 1.03 -17.35
CA LEU A 259 -1.86 2.03 -16.41
C LEU A 259 -2.51 3.40 -16.64
N ARG A 260 -3.13 3.93 -15.58
CA ARG A 260 -3.75 5.26 -15.57
C ARG A 260 -3.49 5.97 -14.27
N ALA A 261 -3.59 7.29 -14.27
CA ALA A 261 -3.46 8.08 -13.06
C ALA A 261 -4.56 7.70 -12.04
N ALA A 262 -4.16 7.51 -10.79
CA ALA A 262 -5.02 7.22 -9.65
C ALA A 262 -5.04 8.37 -8.64
N ALA A 263 -3.87 8.93 -8.32
CA ALA A 263 -3.75 10.02 -7.37
C ALA A 263 -2.54 10.92 -7.68
N ILE A 264 -2.58 12.14 -7.16
CA ILE A 264 -1.44 13.05 -7.12
C ILE A 264 -1.32 13.59 -5.70
N LEU A 265 -0.14 13.45 -5.11
CA LEU A 265 0.23 14.07 -3.84
C LEU A 265 1.33 15.10 -4.08
N ARG A 266 1.24 16.27 -3.43
CA ARG A 266 2.25 17.34 -3.57
C ARG A 266 2.54 17.97 -2.21
N ALA A 267 3.80 18.35 -1.99
CA ALA A 267 4.23 19.14 -0.85
C ALA A 267 4.72 20.50 -1.35
N PRO A 268 4.04 21.59 -1.03
CA PRO A 268 4.41 22.92 -1.53
C PRO A 268 5.78 23.42 -1.06
N ASP A 269 6.17 23.06 0.17
CA ASP A 269 7.43 23.48 0.80
C ASP A 269 8.67 22.91 0.10
N SER A 270 8.64 21.62 -0.24
CA SER A 270 9.74 20.92 -0.93
C SER A 270 9.66 21.02 -2.46
N GLY A 271 8.49 21.37 -3.00
CA GLY A 271 8.19 21.31 -4.42
C GLY A 271 8.02 19.88 -4.97
N ARG A 272 8.13 18.84 -4.12
CA ARG A 272 7.97 17.46 -4.56
C ARG A 272 6.52 17.13 -4.89
N LYS A 273 6.38 16.36 -5.95
CA LYS A 273 5.12 15.80 -6.42
C LYS A 273 5.29 14.31 -6.67
N MET A 274 4.31 13.51 -6.23
CA MET A 274 4.18 12.09 -6.58
C MET A 274 2.88 11.89 -7.36
N SER A 275 2.97 11.26 -8.52
CA SER A 275 1.81 10.75 -9.26
C SER A 275 1.74 9.25 -9.06
N VAL A 276 0.57 8.74 -8.66
CA VAL A 276 0.30 7.31 -8.53
C VAL A 276 -0.43 6.85 -9.79
N LEU A 277 0.10 5.82 -10.44
CA LEU A 277 -0.54 5.19 -11.60
C LEU A 277 -0.79 3.72 -11.30
N THR A 278 -1.90 3.18 -11.80
CA THR A 278 -2.26 1.76 -11.63
C THR A 278 -3.18 1.26 -12.74
N ASP A 279 -3.25 -0.05 -12.90
CA ASP A 279 -4.25 -0.77 -13.69
C ASP A 279 -5.42 -1.30 -12.83
N LEU A 280 -5.36 -1.12 -11.51
CA LEU A 280 -6.36 -1.59 -10.54
C LEU A 280 -7.57 -0.64 -10.44
N PRO A 281 -8.76 -1.14 -10.05
CA PRO A 281 -10.01 -0.37 -10.06
C PRO A 281 -10.14 0.64 -8.92
N GLY A 282 -9.36 0.50 -7.85
CA GLY A 282 -9.50 1.30 -6.64
C GLY A 282 -8.18 1.76 -6.04
N ILE A 283 -8.29 2.74 -5.16
CA ILE A 283 -7.20 3.21 -4.31
C ILE A 283 -7.71 3.49 -2.90
N GLN A 284 -7.08 2.88 -1.90
CA GLN A 284 -7.27 3.25 -0.50
C GLN A 284 -6.44 4.49 -0.21
N CYS A 285 -7.07 5.49 0.40
CA CYS A 285 -6.39 6.67 0.91
C CYS A 285 -6.50 6.66 2.44
N TYR A 286 -5.34 6.56 3.11
CA TYR A 286 -5.25 6.58 4.56
C TYR A 286 -4.28 7.65 5.03
N SER A 287 -4.77 8.61 5.83
CA SER A 287 -3.97 9.77 6.25
C SER A 287 -3.08 9.52 7.48
N GLY A 288 -2.89 8.27 7.89
CA GLY A 288 -1.95 7.92 8.96
C GLY A 288 -2.36 8.40 10.36
N GLN A 289 -3.64 8.63 10.60
CA GLN A 289 -4.15 9.12 11.88
C GLN A 289 -3.93 8.17 13.05
N GLY A 290 -3.76 6.86 12.80
CA GLY A 290 -3.44 5.85 13.81
C GLY A 290 -1.95 5.71 14.13
N LEU A 291 -1.07 6.41 13.42
CA LEU A 291 0.36 6.31 13.65
C LEU A 291 0.76 6.89 15.02
N ASN A 292 1.52 6.12 15.79
CA ASN A 292 2.16 6.54 17.04
C ASN A 292 3.34 5.60 17.35
N CYS A 293 4.36 5.65 16.53
CA CYS A 293 5.53 4.77 16.64
C CYS A 293 6.82 5.53 16.41
N SER A 294 7.96 4.90 16.73
CA SER A 294 9.28 5.37 16.30
C SER A 294 9.63 4.75 14.94
N GLY A 295 10.37 5.50 14.14
CA GLY A 295 10.87 5.10 12.84
C GLY A 295 12.34 5.40 12.67
N HIS A 296 12.75 5.81 11.46
CA HIS A 296 14.14 6.11 11.12
C HIS A 296 14.83 7.01 12.14
N ASP A 297 16.05 6.62 12.56
CA ASP A 297 16.91 7.35 13.50
C ASP A 297 16.18 7.73 14.80
N GLY A 298 15.20 6.90 15.24
CA GLY A 298 14.39 7.15 16.41
C GLY A 298 13.37 8.29 16.25
N GLN A 299 13.15 8.80 15.04
CA GLN A 299 12.14 9.82 14.76
C GLN A 299 10.75 9.30 15.16
N ARG A 300 9.97 10.14 15.84
CA ARG A 300 8.58 9.79 16.19
C ARG A 300 7.64 10.08 15.02
N TYR A 301 6.92 9.07 14.57
CA TYR A 301 5.80 9.18 13.67
C TYR A 301 4.50 9.27 14.47
N ALA A 302 3.92 10.46 14.49
CA ALA A 302 2.64 10.73 15.13
C ALA A 302 1.50 10.66 14.09
N ALA A 303 0.27 10.88 14.53
CA ALA A 303 -0.87 10.99 13.64
C ALA A 303 -0.58 11.96 12.48
N TYR A 304 -0.98 11.57 11.27
CA TYR A 304 -0.77 12.31 10.03
C TYR A 304 0.69 12.47 9.58
N ALA A 305 1.62 11.69 10.12
CA ALA A 305 3.03 11.77 9.70
C ALA A 305 3.26 11.37 8.24
N GLY A 306 2.38 10.57 7.66
CA GLY A 306 2.44 10.15 6.26
C GLY A 306 1.07 9.70 5.74
N MET A 307 0.92 9.68 4.42
CA MET A 307 -0.28 9.21 3.72
C MET A 307 0.00 7.92 2.99
N ALA A 308 -0.81 6.88 3.22
CA ALA A 308 -0.80 5.68 2.39
C ALA A 308 -1.78 5.86 1.22
N LEU A 309 -1.30 5.48 0.02
CA LEU A 309 -2.04 5.50 -1.23
C LEU A 309 -1.90 4.11 -1.87
N GLU A 310 -2.80 3.21 -1.48
CA GLU A 310 -2.73 1.79 -1.78
C GLU A 310 -3.64 1.47 -2.97
N THR A 311 -3.05 1.24 -4.12
CA THR A 311 -3.80 0.78 -5.30
C THR A 311 -4.17 -0.69 -5.13
N GLN A 312 -5.45 -1.04 -5.32
CA GLN A 312 -5.96 -2.37 -4.96
C GLN A 312 -7.30 -2.68 -5.64
N GLN A 313 -7.73 -3.94 -5.56
CA GLN A 313 -9.13 -4.29 -5.72
C GLN A 313 -9.93 -3.65 -4.58
N HIS A 314 -11.22 -3.49 -4.78
CA HIS A 314 -12.07 -2.95 -3.71
C HIS A 314 -12.03 -3.84 -2.46
N PRO A 315 -12.02 -3.24 -1.25
CA PRO A 315 -12.14 -4.02 -0.01
C PRO A 315 -13.39 -4.90 -0.04
N ASP A 316 -13.30 -6.06 0.58
CA ASP A 316 -14.39 -7.03 0.72
C ASP A 316 -15.04 -7.48 -0.61
N THR A 317 -14.34 -7.34 -1.75
CA THR A 317 -14.82 -7.79 -3.07
C THR A 317 -15.34 -9.23 -3.06
N PRO A 318 -14.75 -10.22 -2.34
CA PRO A 318 -15.28 -11.56 -2.30
C PRO A 318 -16.72 -11.68 -1.78
N ASN A 319 -17.19 -10.73 -0.97
CA ASN A 319 -18.54 -10.68 -0.40
C ASN A 319 -19.47 -9.70 -1.15
N HIS A 320 -18.96 -8.93 -2.13
CA HIS A 320 -19.73 -7.94 -2.88
C HIS A 320 -19.61 -8.16 -4.40
N PRO A 321 -20.48 -8.95 -5.03
CA PRO A 321 -20.41 -9.22 -6.47
C PRO A 321 -20.40 -7.96 -7.37
N GLY A 322 -20.96 -6.85 -6.89
CA GLY A 322 -20.96 -5.56 -7.58
C GLY A 322 -19.61 -4.85 -7.64
N PHE A 323 -18.60 -5.32 -6.91
CA PHE A 323 -17.26 -4.74 -6.86
C PHE A 323 -16.26 -5.38 -7.85
N GLY A 324 -16.72 -6.28 -8.70
CA GLY A 324 -15.86 -7.04 -9.61
C GLY A 324 -15.40 -8.35 -9.00
N SER A 325 -14.18 -8.77 -9.32
CA SER A 325 -13.66 -10.08 -8.87
C SER A 325 -12.20 -9.98 -8.45
N ALA A 326 -11.90 -10.53 -7.28
CA ALA A 326 -10.53 -10.80 -6.82
C ALA A 326 -10.19 -12.31 -6.89
N ARG A 327 -11.06 -13.12 -7.49
CA ARG A 327 -10.84 -14.57 -7.65
C ARG A 327 -9.76 -14.83 -8.67
N LEU A 328 -8.73 -15.54 -8.27
CA LEU A 328 -7.72 -16.13 -9.13
C LEU A 328 -8.08 -17.60 -9.32
N LYS A 329 -8.34 -18.03 -10.56
CA LYS A 329 -8.59 -19.44 -10.88
C LYS A 329 -7.30 -20.23 -10.87
N ALA A 330 -7.42 -21.53 -10.59
CA ALA A 330 -6.28 -22.45 -10.60
C ALA A 330 -5.53 -22.39 -11.95
N GLY A 331 -4.23 -22.13 -11.88
CA GLY A 331 -3.35 -22.03 -13.05
C GLY A 331 -3.39 -20.69 -13.81
N ASP A 332 -4.37 -19.82 -13.55
CA ASP A 332 -4.38 -18.47 -14.12
C ASP A 332 -3.30 -17.61 -13.48
N GLU A 333 -2.87 -16.57 -14.18
CA GLU A 333 -1.89 -15.60 -13.68
C GLU A 333 -2.58 -14.30 -13.25
N TYR A 334 -2.41 -13.93 -11.97
CA TYR A 334 -2.68 -12.59 -11.47
C TYR A 334 -1.55 -11.66 -11.90
N LYS A 335 -1.89 -10.51 -12.46
CA LYS A 335 -0.93 -9.44 -12.79
C LYS A 335 -1.52 -8.09 -12.51
N THR A 336 -0.72 -7.20 -11.88
CA THR A 336 -1.05 -5.79 -11.72
C THR A 336 0.20 -4.95 -11.54
N THR A 337 0.08 -3.66 -11.79
CA THR A 337 1.18 -2.71 -11.74
C THR A 337 0.78 -1.45 -11.01
N THR A 338 1.67 -0.98 -10.13
CA THR A 338 1.59 0.34 -9.51
C THR A 338 2.86 1.12 -9.83
N VAL A 339 2.74 2.41 -10.13
CA VAL A 339 3.89 3.30 -10.32
C VAL A 339 3.75 4.51 -9.41
N TYR A 340 4.77 4.76 -8.59
CA TYR A 340 4.95 6.02 -7.88
C TYR A 340 5.98 6.86 -8.66
N ALA A 341 5.50 7.84 -9.41
CA ALA A 341 6.30 8.70 -10.27
C ALA A 341 6.58 10.03 -9.55
N PHE A 342 7.84 10.23 -9.14
CA PHE A 342 8.27 11.43 -8.43
C PHE A 342 8.77 12.49 -9.41
N SER A 343 8.51 13.74 -9.09
CA SER A 343 8.98 14.92 -9.85
C SER A 343 9.02 16.16 -8.97
N VAL A 344 9.67 17.20 -9.45
CA VAL A 344 9.71 18.52 -8.82
C VAL A 344 9.00 19.52 -9.71
N LYS A 345 8.30 20.48 -9.13
CA LYS A 345 7.71 21.62 -9.82
C LYS A 345 8.34 22.93 -9.38
#